data_7b9db4ca1881a344b1abbe4810c5c323
#
_entry.id   7b9db4ca1881a344b1abbe4810c5c323
#
_cell.length_a   1.000
_cell.length_b   1.000
_cell.length_c   1.000
_cell.angle_alpha   90.00
_cell.angle_beta   90.00
_cell.angle_gamma   90.00
#
_symmetry.space_group_name_H-M   'P 1'
#
loop_
_entity.id
_entity.type
_entity.pdbx_description
1 polymer ?
#
loop_
_entity_poly.entity_id
_entity_poly.type
_entity_poly.pdbx_seq_one_letter_code
_entity_poly.pdbx_strand_id
1 'polypeptide(L)'
;MPRHIVCLTFDFDTMSGFIARGLTTPTALSRGEFGARASTRILAFLQSRGIRSTWFTPGFTIETYPGECEAVVKAGHEIAHHSWAHVPPANQSREQEEADMERATRPSGASLATGRAAIARRRGI
;
A
#
# COMPACT_ATOMS: atom_id res chain seq x y z
N MET A 1 -17.08 -16.51 26.26
CA MET A 1 -15.63 -16.78 26.08
C MET A 1 -14.96 -15.52 25.60
N PRO A 2 -13.76 -15.15 26.09
CA PRO A 2 -13.03 -14.01 25.56
C PRO A 2 -12.70 -14.26 24.08
N ARG A 3 -13.03 -13.29 23.23
CA ARG A 3 -12.71 -13.36 21.79
C ARG A 3 -11.40 -12.63 21.57
N HIS A 4 -10.41 -13.33 21.06
CA HIS A 4 -9.18 -12.71 20.60
C HIS A 4 -9.35 -12.31 19.13
N ILE A 5 -9.04 -11.05 18.82
CA ILE A 5 -9.08 -10.52 17.46
C ILE A 5 -7.64 -10.29 17.02
N VAL A 6 -7.24 -10.88 15.90
CA VAL A 6 -5.93 -10.69 15.28
C VAL A 6 -6.14 -10.01 13.95
N CYS A 7 -5.47 -8.88 13.73
CA CYS A 7 -5.41 -8.20 12.45
C CYS A 7 -4.05 -8.45 11.83
N LEU A 8 -4.03 -8.97 10.60
CA LEU A 8 -2.81 -9.14 9.83
C LEU A 8 -2.71 -8.01 8.81
N THR A 9 -1.61 -7.28 8.85
CA THR A 9 -1.36 -6.15 7.96
C THR A 9 0.00 -6.26 7.30
N PHE A 10 0.14 -5.66 6.13
CA PHE A 10 1.40 -5.55 5.39
C PHE A 10 1.61 -4.11 4.95
N ASP A 11 2.83 -3.61 5.06
CA ASP A 11 3.28 -2.41 4.38
C ASP A 11 3.80 -2.83 3.01
N PHE A 12 3.10 -2.37 1.96
CA PHE A 12 3.42 -2.72 0.58
C PHE A 12 4.14 -1.58 -0.12
N ASP A 13 5.30 -1.23 0.43
CA ASP A 13 6.06 -0.03 0.05
C ASP A 13 6.77 -0.17 -1.28
N THR A 14 7.19 -1.36 -1.63
CA THR A 14 8.05 -1.62 -2.80
C THR A 14 9.30 -0.73 -2.79
N MET A 15 9.52 0.08 -3.84
CA MET A 15 10.67 0.99 -3.91
C MET A 15 10.45 2.33 -3.21
N SER A 16 9.21 2.69 -2.85
CA SER A 16 8.89 4.03 -2.34
C SER A 16 9.71 4.41 -1.10
N GLY A 17 9.83 3.50 -0.14
CA GLY A 17 10.59 3.74 1.08
C GLY A 17 12.11 3.89 0.85
N PHE A 18 12.68 3.30 -0.19
CA PHE A 18 14.08 3.52 -0.59
C PHE A 18 14.25 4.88 -1.26
N ILE A 19 13.37 5.22 -2.19
CA ILE A 19 13.37 6.49 -2.92
C ILE A 19 13.19 7.67 -1.96
N ALA A 20 12.25 7.59 -1.02
CA ALA A 20 12.00 8.63 -0.02
C ALA A 20 13.24 8.94 0.85
N ARG A 21 14.14 7.97 1.01
CA ARG A 21 15.41 8.12 1.74
C ARG A 21 16.60 8.43 0.84
N GLY A 22 16.40 8.69 -0.45
CA GLY A 22 17.45 8.94 -1.41
C GLY A 22 18.30 7.72 -1.79
N LEU A 23 17.84 6.51 -1.46
CA LEU A 23 18.55 5.26 -1.72
C LEU A 23 18.16 4.73 -3.12
N THR A 24 18.75 5.33 -4.17
CA THR A 24 18.40 5.05 -5.57
C THR A 24 19.41 4.19 -6.32
N THR A 25 20.33 3.54 -5.61
CA THR A 25 21.26 2.59 -6.22
C THR A 25 20.51 1.35 -6.74
N PRO A 26 21.02 0.65 -7.78
CA PRO A 26 20.39 -0.58 -8.27
C PRO A 26 20.12 -1.63 -7.19
N THR A 27 21.05 -1.78 -6.24
CA THR A 27 20.89 -2.72 -5.11
C THR A 27 19.72 -2.33 -4.20
N ALA A 28 19.56 -1.06 -3.89
CA ALA A 28 18.44 -0.61 -3.05
C ALA A 28 17.10 -0.78 -3.77
N LEU A 29 17.03 -0.37 -5.04
CA LEU A 29 15.81 -0.46 -5.83
C LEU A 29 15.39 -1.93 -6.08
N SER A 30 16.34 -2.83 -6.32
CA SER A 30 16.03 -4.25 -6.51
C SER A 30 15.44 -4.91 -5.26
N ARG A 31 15.83 -4.46 -4.06
CA ARG A 31 15.21 -4.92 -2.80
C ARG A 31 13.73 -4.49 -2.72
N GLY A 32 13.44 -3.28 -3.14
CA GLY A 32 12.06 -2.79 -3.21
C GLY A 32 11.23 -3.53 -4.26
N GLU A 33 11.79 -3.77 -5.45
CA GLU A 33 11.14 -4.54 -6.52
C GLU A 33 10.85 -5.98 -6.08
N PHE A 34 11.73 -6.59 -5.28
CA PHE A 34 11.50 -7.91 -4.72
C PHE A 34 10.17 -7.96 -3.93
N GLY A 35 9.81 -6.89 -3.24
CA GLY A 35 8.52 -6.79 -2.53
C GLY A 35 7.33 -6.95 -3.45
N ALA A 36 7.36 -6.31 -4.64
CA ALA A 36 6.31 -6.47 -5.64
C ALA A 36 6.20 -7.92 -6.11
N ARG A 37 7.32 -8.55 -6.45
CA ARG A 37 7.35 -9.96 -6.88
C ARG A 37 6.94 -10.94 -5.77
N ALA A 38 7.30 -10.65 -4.52
CA ALA A 38 6.96 -11.50 -3.38
C ALA A 38 5.47 -11.46 -3.03
N SER A 39 4.75 -10.40 -3.40
CA SER A 39 3.33 -10.24 -3.11
C SER A 39 2.48 -11.41 -3.60
N THR A 40 2.75 -11.94 -4.79
CA THR A 40 2.03 -13.10 -5.34
C THR A 40 2.17 -14.35 -4.48
N ARG A 41 3.35 -14.57 -3.89
CA ARG A 41 3.58 -15.70 -2.99
C ARG A 41 2.84 -15.53 -1.66
N ILE A 42 2.84 -14.30 -1.13
CA ILE A 42 2.10 -13.96 0.09
C ILE A 42 0.61 -14.15 -0.15
N LEU A 43 0.08 -13.65 -1.26
CA LEU A 43 -1.34 -13.81 -1.62
C LEU A 43 -1.74 -15.30 -1.72
N ALA A 44 -0.93 -16.13 -2.39
CA ALA A 44 -1.20 -17.56 -2.48
C ALA A 44 -1.19 -18.23 -1.10
N PHE A 45 -0.26 -17.85 -0.23
CA PHE A 45 -0.20 -18.36 1.14
C PHE A 45 -1.44 -17.95 1.95
N LEU A 46 -1.83 -16.67 1.91
CA LEU A 46 -3.01 -16.17 2.63
C LEU A 46 -4.29 -16.86 2.13
N GLN A 47 -4.41 -17.04 0.82
CA GLN A 47 -5.54 -17.75 0.21
C GLN A 47 -5.61 -19.21 0.70
N SER A 48 -4.48 -19.91 0.75
CA SER A 48 -4.46 -21.31 1.23
C SER A 48 -4.87 -21.47 2.68
N ARG A 49 -4.85 -20.39 3.45
CA ARG A 49 -5.24 -20.35 4.88
C ARG A 49 -6.60 -19.68 5.11
N GLY A 50 -7.25 -19.16 4.07
CA GLY A 50 -8.49 -18.41 4.20
C GLY A 50 -8.35 -17.12 5.01
N ILE A 51 -7.14 -16.51 5.03
CA ILE A 51 -6.83 -15.32 5.81
C ILE A 51 -7.03 -14.08 4.96
N ARG A 52 -7.80 -13.11 5.48
CA ARG A 52 -7.88 -11.75 4.94
C ARG A 52 -6.92 -10.84 5.67
N SER A 53 -6.40 -9.84 4.96
CA SER A 53 -5.44 -8.87 5.51
C SER A 53 -5.66 -7.49 4.91
N THR A 54 -5.04 -6.49 5.52
CA THR A 54 -5.00 -5.11 5.03
C THR A 54 -3.59 -4.80 4.55
N TRP A 55 -3.48 -4.20 3.36
CA TRP A 55 -2.22 -3.82 2.73
C TRP A 55 -2.13 -2.30 2.67
N PHE A 56 -1.29 -1.72 3.52
CA PHE A 56 -0.97 -0.30 3.50
C PHE A 56 -0.06 -0.03 2.31
N THR A 57 -0.57 0.68 1.31
CA THR A 57 0.07 0.79 0.01
C THR A 57 0.25 2.26 -0.37
N PRO A 58 1.50 2.73 -0.57
CA PRO A 58 1.75 4.08 -1.06
C PRO A 58 1.19 4.30 -2.46
N GLY A 59 0.74 5.52 -2.74
CA GLY A 59 0.24 5.89 -4.08
C GLY A 59 1.27 5.63 -5.17
N PHE A 60 2.55 5.88 -4.89
CA PHE A 60 3.67 5.53 -5.77
C PHE A 60 3.68 4.03 -6.16
N THR A 61 3.45 3.16 -5.18
CA THR A 61 3.40 1.70 -5.43
C THR A 61 2.21 1.33 -6.30
N ILE A 62 1.05 1.94 -6.08
CA ILE A 62 -0.15 1.71 -6.90
C ILE A 62 0.10 2.14 -8.35
N GLU A 63 0.75 3.29 -8.58
CA GLU A 63 1.08 3.79 -9.90
C GLU A 63 2.14 2.93 -10.61
N THR A 64 3.10 2.40 -9.86
CA THR A 64 4.24 1.64 -10.43
C THR A 64 3.90 0.17 -10.64
N TYR A 65 3.10 -0.43 -9.77
CA TYR A 65 2.73 -1.85 -9.76
C TYR A 65 1.21 -2.07 -9.72
N PRO A 66 0.47 -1.52 -10.70
CA PRO A 66 -1.00 -1.60 -10.69
C PRO A 66 -1.51 -3.05 -10.73
N GLY A 67 -0.82 -3.94 -11.44
CA GLY A 67 -1.21 -5.35 -11.56
C GLY A 67 -1.13 -6.10 -10.23
N GLU A 68 -0.08 -5.86 -9.46
CA GLU A 68 0.12 -6.44 -8.13
C GLU A 68 -0.93 -5.90 -7.14
N CYS A 69 -1.22 -4.60 -7.19
CA CYS A 69 -2.25 -3.99 -6.37
C CYS A 69 -3.65 -4.53 -6.72
N GLU A 70 -3.96 -4.68 -8.02
CA GLU A 70 -5.19 -5.33 -8.45
C GLU A 70 -5.30 -6.77 -7.96
N ALA A 71 -4.19 -7.52 -7.97
CA ALA A 71 -4.17 -8.90 -7.46
C ALA A 71 -4.53 -8.96 -5.97
N VAL A 72 -4.04 -8.01 -5.16
CA VAL A 72 -4.40 -7.88 -3.75
C VAL A 72 -5.92 -7.69 -3.59
N VAL A 73 -6.51 -6.77 -4.36
CA VAL A 73 -7.96 -6.50 -4.32
C VAL A 73 -8.77 -7.70 -4.81
N LYS A 74 -8.37 -8.32 -5.93
CA LYS A 74 -9.05 -9.50 -6.50
C LYS A 74 -9.02 -10.71 -5.57
N ALA A 75 -7.96 -10.83 -4.75
CA ALA A 75 -7.86 -11.87 -3.72
C ALA A 75 -8.72 -11.57 -2.47
N GLY A 76 -9.44 -10.44 -2.44
CA GLY A 76 -10.37 -10.07 -1.37
C GLY A 76 -9.69 -9.44 -0.15
N HIS A 77 -8.46 -8.94 -0.30
CA HIS A 77 -7.78 -8.15 0.72
C HIS A 77 -8.15 -6.67 0.60
N GLU A 78 -7.91 -5.92 1.66
CA GLU A 78 -8.09 -4.48 1.70
C GLU A 78 -6.78 -3.77 1.31
N ILE A 79 -6.88 -2.73 0.48
CA ILE A 79 -5.80 -1.75 0.31
C ILE A 79 -6.14 -0.52 1.13
N ALA A 80 -5.22 -0.13 2.01
CA ALA A 80 -5.32 1.04 2.86
C ALA A 80 -4.29 2.10 2.46
N HIS A 81 -4.58 3.35 2.83
CA HIS A 81 -3.75 4.50 2.56
C HIS A 81 -2.41 4.43 3.29
N HIS A 82 -1.30 4.76 2.59
CA HIS A 82 0.04 4.81 3.17
C HIS A 82 0.88 5.98 2.60
N SER A 83 0.31 7.19 2.57
CA SER A 83 0.83 8.37 1.86
C SER A 83 1.00 8.13 0.34
N TRP A 84 1.52 9.12 -0.40
CA TRP A 84 1.87 8.87 -1.81
C TRP A 84 3.33 8.47 -1.97
N ALA A 85 4.24 9.25 -1.37
CA ALA A 85 5.68 9.12 -1.58
C ALA A 85 6.41 8.36 -0.45
N HIS A 86 5.69 7.92 0.60
CA HIS A 86 6.28 7.29 1.79
C HIS A 86 7.28 8.20 2.52
N VAL A 87 7.13 9.53 2.40
CA VAL A 87 7.94 10.49 3.16
C VAL A 87 7.38 10.60 4.58
N PRO A 88 8.22 10.49 5.63
CA PRO A 88 7.75 10.63 7.00
C PRO A 88 7.10 12.02 7.23
N PRO A 89 5.93 12.11 7.89
CA PRO A 89 5.26 13.39 8.15
C PRO A 89 6.14 14.40 8.89
N ALA A 90 7.02 13.93 9.77
CA ALA A 90 7.99 14.78 10.48
C ALA A 90 8.97 15.53 9.55
N ASN A 91 9.12 15.09 8.32
CA ASN A 91 10.01 15.69 7.31
C ASN A 91 9.23 16.55 6.29
N GLN A 92 7.95 16.80 6.53
CA GLN A 92 7.07 17.56 5.63
C GLN A 92 6.52 18.79 6.34
N SER A 93 6.26 19.87 5.59
CA SER A 93 5.38 20.92 6.08
C SER A 93 3.92 20.42 6.04
N ARG A 94 3.04 21.10 6.75
CA ARG A 94 1.60 20.77 6.75
C ARG A 94 1.02 20.74 5.32
N GLU A 95 1.38 21.73 4.51
CA GLU A 95 0.92 21.85 3.11
C GLU A 95 1.45 20.68 2.25
N GLN A 96 2.69 20.26 2.50
CA GLN A 96 3.27 19.10 1.80
C GLN A 96 2.59 17.79 2.20
N GLU A 97 2.31 17.60 3.48
CA GLU A 97 1.59 16.44 3.99
C GLU A 97 0.17 16.38 3.42
N GLU A 98 -0.55 17.52 3.41
CA GLU A 98 -1.89 17.60 2.85
C GLU A 98 -1.90 17.27 1.35
N ALA A 99 -0.96 17.82 0.57
CA ALA A 99 -0.81 17.51 -0.84
C ALA A 99 -0.47 16.04 -1.12
N ASP A 100 0.40 15.44 -0.29
CA ASP A 100 0.76 14.01 -0.40
C ASP A 100 -0.46 13.11 -0.10
N MET A 101 -1.21 13.44 0.93
CA MET A 101 -2.44 12.73 1.30
C MET A 101 -3.50 12.84 0.20
N GLU A 102 -3.73 14.02 -0.34
CA GLU A 102 -4.66 14.23 -1.45
C GLU A 102 -4.24 13.45 -2.69
N ARG A 103 -2.96 13.48 -3.03
CA ARG A 103 -2.42 12.74 -4.17
C ARG A 103 -2.63 11.25 -4.02
N ALA A 104 -2.39 10.69 -2.84
CA ALA A 104 -2.57 9.27 -2.57
C ALA A 104 -4.03 8.81 -2.62
N THR A 105 -4.98 9.75 -2.41
CA THR A 105 -6.42 9.45 -2.47
C THR A 105 -7.03 9.61 -3.86
N ARG A 106 -6.33 10.28 -4.79
CA ARG A 106 -6.79 10.44 -6.18
C ARG A 106 -6.38 9.21 -6.97
N PRO A 107 -7.32 8.47 -7.57
CA PRO A 107 -6.95 7.43 -8.52
C PRO A 107 -6.30 8.09 -9.73
N SER A 108 -4.98 8.01 -9.85
CA SER A 108 -4.29 8.42 -11.06
C SER A 108 -4.67 7.45 -12.17
N GLY A 109 -5.64 7.86 -13.02
CA GLY A 109 -5.88 7.36 -14.39
C GLY A 109 -5.98 5.87 -14.66
N ALA A 110 -5.56 5.00 -13.77
CA ALA A 110 -5.67 3.56 -13.87
C ALA A 110 -6.82 3.13 -12.96
N SER A 111 -7.92 2.77 -13.58
CA SER A 111 -9.10 2.19 -12.99
C SER A 111 -8.74 1.03 -12.04
N LEU A 112 -8.62 1.31 -10.76
CA LEU A 112 -9.03 0.36 -9.74
C LEU A 112 -10.56 0.29 -9.78
N ALA A 113 -11.09 0.25 -11.00
CA ALA A 113 -12.50 0.18 -11.27
C ALA A 113 -12.99 -1.16 -10.76
N THR A 114 -13.91 -1.06 -9.80
CA THR A 114 -14.83 -2.10 -9.36
C THR A 114 -14.38 -3.10 -8.30
N GLY A 115 -13.45 -2.74 -7.43
CA GLY A 115 -13.42 -3.36 -6.12
C GLY A 115 -13.40 -2.22 -5.11
N ARG A 116 -14.36 -2.16 -4.21
CA ARG A 116 -14.45 -1.12 -3.18
C ARG A 116 -13.08 -0.94 -2.50
N ALA A 117 -12.25 -0.05 -3.02
CA ALA A 117 -11.19 0.55 -2.25
C ALA A 117 -11.93 1.38 -1.19
N ALA A 118 -12.22 0.77 -0.07
CA ALA A 118 -12.70 1.46 1.11
C ALA A 118 -11.51 2.26 1.63
N ILE A 119 -11.29 3.43 1.04
CA ILE A 119 -10.57 4.48 1.75
C ILE A 119 -11.42 4.71 3.00
N ALA A 120 -10.98 4.17 4.11
CA ALA A 120 -11.60 4.43 5.39
C ALA A 120 -11.42 5.92 5.67
N ARG A 121 -12.39 6.74 5.23
CA ARG A 121 -12.54 8.09 5.73
C ARG A 121 -12.81 7.94 7.24
N ARG A 122 -11.81 8.21 8.05
CA ARG A 122 -12.07 8.54 9.45
C ARG A 122 -12.98 9.77 9.42
N ARG A 123 -14.28 9.56 9.65
CA ARG A 123 -15.14 10.64 10.10
C ARG A 123 -14.61 11.04 11.45
N GLY A 124 -14.18 12.30 11.55
CA GLY A 124 -13.75 12.89 12.80
C GLY A 124 -14.84 12.75 13.86
N ILE A 125 -14.38 12.50 15.06
CA ILE A 125 -15.09 12.83 16.30
C ILE A 125 -14.71 14.25 16.64
#